data_1165d5bfe29c6695fb92ecf270c19d13
#
_entry.id   1165d5bfe29c6695fb92ecf270c19d13
#
_cell.length_a   1.000
_cell.length_b   1.000
_cell.length_c   1.000
_cell.angle_alpha   90.00
_cell.angle_beta   90.00
_cell.angle_gamma   90.00
#
_symmetry.space_group_name_H-M   'P 1'
#
loop_
_entity.id
_entity.type
_entity.pdbx_description
1 polymer ?
#
loop_
_entity_poly.entity_id
_entity_poly.type
_entity_poly.pdbx_seq_one_letter_code
_entity_poly.pdbx_strand_id
1 'polypeptide(L)'
;YADQVLADSYRQHYQDSLTYTDEEVETYYSEHANDLDTFGYTVFTVQATVEEQTDEEGNTVEMTDEEKTAALETAKADALATAQAIQSRLTNGEDAQALADEYADALYSSSIHTTAMGSTFSSAAYADWLYDAARQSGDITLAELDRSESSAYNYYVVQFDSRTRDDSATADVRHILIGAASSGPTPTQEEFDAAEAEAQALLDQWKA
;
A
#
# COMPACT_ATOMS: atom_id res chain seq x y z
N TYR A 1 -20.39 32.55 2.00
CA TYR A 1 -19.05 32.63 1.41
C TYR A 1 -18.08 33.44 2.31
N ALA A 2 -18.40 34.68 2.70
CA ALA A 2 -17.52 35.50 3.52
C ALA A 2 -17.22 34.88 4.89
N ASP A 3 -18.24 34.33 5.56
CA ASP A 3 -18.08 33.66 6.86
C ASP A 3 -17.20 32.42 6.77
N GLN A 4 -17.26 31.70 5.65
CA GLN A 4 -16.42 30.52 5.42
C GLN A 4 -14.96 30.90 5.19
N VAL A 5 -14.71 31.95 4.40
CA VAL A 5 -13.35 32.49 4.19
C VAL A 5 -12.75 33.00 5.51
N LEU A 6 -13.55 33.67 6.34
CA LEU A 6 -13.11 34.16 7.65
C LEU A 6 -12.80 33.00 8.60
N ALA A 7 -13.63 31.96 8.62
CA ALA A 7 -13.42 30.78 9.44
C ALA A 7 -12.16 30.00 9.01
N ASP A 8 -11.92 29.87 7.71
CA ASP A 8 -10.72 29.22 7.17
C ASP A 8 -9.45 30.03 7.46
N SER A 9 -9.52 31.37 7.31
CA SER A 9 -8.40 32.24 7.66
C SER A 9 -8.08 32.21 9.16
N TYR A 10 -9.12 32.16 10.02
CA TYR A 10 -8.92 32.04 11.46
C TYR A 10 -8.29 30.69 11.84
N ARG A 11 -8.78 29.60 11.23
CA ARG A 11 -8.22 28.25 11.45
C ARG A 11 -6.75 28.21 11.05
N GLN A 12 -6.41 28.75 9.89
CA GLN A 12 -5.03 28.83 9.43
C GLN A 12 -4.17 29.66 10.39
N HIS A 13 -4.63 30.86 10.77
CA HIS A 13 -3.90 31.71 11.71
C HIS A 13 -3.69 31.01 13.07
N TYR A 14 -4.70 30.29 13.56
CA TYR A 14 -4.60 29.53 14.80
C TYR A 14 -3.56 28.40 14.67
N GLN A 15 -3.60 27.63 13.58
CA GLN A 15 -2.62 26.57 13.31
C GLN A 15 -1.19 27.13 13.24
N ASP A 16 -0.98 28.25 12.54
CA ASP A 16 0.32 28.89 12.40
C ASP A 16 0.84 29.47 13.74
N SER A 17 -0.04 29.72 14.71
CA SER A 17 0.32 30.20 16.04
C SER A 17 0.71 29.13 17.04
N LEU A 18 0.45 27.82 16.71
CA LEU A 18 0.80 26.72 17.58
C LEU A 18 2.33 26.53 17.58
N THR A 19 2.86 26.38 18.77
CA THR A 19 4.30 26.06 18.98
C THR A 19 4.37 24.88 19.92
N TYR A 20 5.31 23.99 19.64
CA TYR A 20 5.54 22.79 20.44
C TYR A 20 6.98 22.77 20.91
N THR A 21 7.21 22.27 22.12
CA THR A 21 8.55 22.02 22.64
C THR A 21 9.09 20.71 22.05
N ASP A 22 10.41 20.53 22.04
CA ASP A 22 11.04 19.28 21.61
C ASP A 22 10.55 18.09 22.44
N GLU A 23 10.27 18.28 23.73
CA GLU A 23 9.74 17.26 24.63
C GLU A 23 8.31 16.83 24.23
N GLU A 24 7.45 17.78 23.86
CA GLU A 24 6.09 17.47 23.39
C GLU A 24 6.13 16.72 22.06
N VAL A 25 7.01 17.12 21.15
CA VAL A 25 7.21 16.43 19.87
C VAL A 25 7.71 15.01 20.07
N GLU A 26 8.71 14.80 20.95
CA GLU A 26 9.24 13.47 21.22
C GLU A 26 8.22 12.56 21.94
N THR A 27 7.42 13.14 22.83
CA THR A 27 6.32 12.42 23.48
C THR A 27 5.29 11.97 22.45
N TYR A 28 4.85 12.87 21.58
CA TYR A 28 3.91 12.54 20.50
C TYR A 28 4.49 11.46 19.57
N TYR A 29 5.76 11.59 19.19
CA TYR A 29 6.41 10.57 18.36
C TYR A 29 6.42 9.21 19.05
N SER A 30 6.78 9.14 20.32
CA SER A 30 6.85 7.86 21.06
C SER A 30 5.50 7.16 21.17
N GLU A 31 4.40 7.92 21.23
CA GLU A 31 3.03 7.40 21.25
C GLU A 31 2.53 6.97 19.87
N HIS A 32 3.11 7.53 18.80
CA HIS A 32 2.66 7.32 17.41
C HIS A 32 3.74 6.71 16.50
N ALA A 33 4.81 6.17 17.08
CA ALA A 33 5.95 5.67 16.31
C ALA A 33 5.58 4.59 15.28
N ASN A 34 4.55 3.78 15.56
CA ASN A 34 4.07 2.78 14.61
C ASN A 34 3.47 3.39 13.34
N ASP A 35 2.86 4.56 13.46
CA ASP A 35 2.26 5.26 12.32
C ASP A 35 3.29 6.11 11.55
N LEU A 36 4.29 6.65 12.28
CA LEU A 36 5.23 7.64 11.77
C LEU A 36 6.51 7.04 11.20
N ASP A 37 6.94 5.88 11.73
CA ASP A 37 8.14 5.21 11.23
C ASP A 37 7.94 4.64 9.83
N THR A 38 9.05 4.55 9.10
CA THR A 38 9.12 3.87 7.81
C THR A 38 9.61 2.43 8.01
N PHE A 39 8.86 1.49 7.45
CA PHE A 39 9.14 0.06 7.48
C PHE A 39 9.58 -0.41 6.10
N GLY A 40 10.69 -1.16 6.06
CA GLY A 40 11.11 -1.94 4.91
C GLY A 40 10.63 -3.38 5.08
N TYR A 41 9.97 -3.94 4.09
CA TYR A 41 9.47 -5.30 4.14
C TYR A 41 9.21 -5.89 2.75
N THR A 42 9.12 -7.21 2.72
CA THR A 42 8.65 -7.99 1.57
C THR A 42 7.34 -8.66 1.94
N VAL A 43 6.36 -8.66 1.05
CA VAL A 43 5.10 -9.38 1.25
C VAL A 43 4.69 -10.13 -0.02
N PHE A 44 4.33 -11.40 0.15
CA PHE A 44 3.64 -12.22 -0.85
C PHE A 44 2.21 -12.44 -0.40
N THR A 45 1.26 -12.19 -1.26
CA THR A 45 -0.17 -12.42 -1.00
C THR A 45 -0.63 -13.60 -1.83
N VAL A 46 -1.05 -14.66 -1.15
CA VAL A 46 -1.68 -15.84 -1.78
C VAL A 46 -3.16 -15.81 -1.42
N GLN A 47 -4.02 -15.76 -2.42
CA GLN A 47 -5.46 -15.72 -2.23
C GLN A 47 -6.09 -17.08 -2.51
N ALA A 48 -6.95 -17.54 -1.61
CA ALA A 48 -7.82 -18.68 -1.88
C ALA A 48 -8.96 -18.21 -2.76
N THR A 49 -8.97 -18.64 -4.00
CA THR A 49 -9.99 -18.29 -5.00
C THR A 49 -10.77 -19.53 -5.38
N VAL A 50 -12.10 -19.46 -5.31
CA VAL A 50 -12.98 -20.51 -5.86
C VAL A 50 -13.22 -20.19 -7.32
N GLU A 51 -12.76 -21.07 -8.20
CA GLU A 51 -12.99 -20.92 -9.64
C GLU A 51 -14.45 -21.21 -9.98
N GLU A 52 -15.01 -20.45 -10.93
CA GLU A 52 -16.33 -20.72 -11.49
C GLU A 52 -16.30 -22.04 -12.26
N GLN A 53 -17.30 -22.88 -12.02
CA GLN A 53 -17.45 -24.10 -12.82
C GLN A 53 -18.11 -23.75 -14.15
N THR A 54 -17.60 -24.32 -15.24
CA THR A 54 -18.18 -24.18 -16.58
C THR A 54 -18.57 -25.56 -17.14
N ASP A 55 -19.66 -25.61 -17.88
CA ASP A 55 -20.07 -26.80 -18.65
C ASP A 55 -19.17 -27.00 -19.89
N GLU A 56 -19.41 -28.10 -20.63
CA GLU A 56 -18.68 -28.42 -21.87
C GLU A 56 -18.88 -27.38 -22.98
N GLU A 57 -19.92 -26.54 -22.86
CA GLU A 57 -20.28 -25.48 -23.81
C GLU A 57 -19.69 -24.11 -23.35
N GLY A 58 -19.03 -24.04 -22.19
CA GLY A 58 -18.40 -22.85 -21.64
C GLY A 58 -19.35 -21.92 -20.87
N ASN A 59 -20.54 -22.38 -20.49
CA ASN A 59 -21.47 -21.61 -19.68
C ASN A 59 -21.17 -21.83 -18.20
N THR A 60 -21.26 -20.77 -17.37
CA THR A 60 -21.11 -20.86 -15.91
C THR A 60 -22.20 -21.77 -15.32
N VAL A 61 -21.78 -22.78 -14.56
CA VAL A 61 -22.67 -23.66 -13.81
C VAL A 61 -22.77 -23.14 -12.37
N GLU A 62 -24.00 -22.94 -11.90
CA GLU A 62 -24.25 -22.46 -10.55
C GLU A 62 -23.99 -23.59 -9.54
N MET A 63 -23.00 -23.39 -8.66
CA MET A 63 -22.65 -24.32 -7.58
C MET A 63 -23.67 -24.21 -6.44
N THR A 64 -24.00 -25.33 -5.83
CA THR A 64 -24.75 -25.34 -4.55
C THR A 64 -23.91 -24.76 -3.41
N ASP A 65 -24.54 -24.36 -2.31
CA ASP A 65 -23.83 -23.82 -1.14
C ASP A 65 -22.85 -24.83 -0.51
N GLU A 66 -23.18 -26.12 -0.57
CA GLU A 66 -22.30 -27.19 -0.11
C GLU A 66 -21.08 -27.35 -1.01
N GLU A 67 -21.24 -27.28 -2.32
CA GLU A 67 -20.14 -27.31 -3.29
C GLU A 67 -19.25 -26.07 -3.18
N LYS A 68 -19.81 -24.87 -3.02
CA LYS A 68 -19.06 -23.63 -2.78
C LYS A 68 -18.21 -23.73 -1.50
N THR A 69 -18.81 -24.28 -0.42
CA THR A 69 -18.09 -24.44 0.85
C THR A 69 -16.94 -25.44 0.69
N ALA A 70 -17.16 -26.57 0.04
CA ALA A 70 -16.12 -27.58 -0.17
C ALA A 70 -15.00 -27.04 -1.10
N ALA A 71 -15.35 -26.32 -2.14
CA ALA A 71 -14.40 -25.70 -3.05
C ALA A 71 -13.54 -24.63 -2.33
N LEU A 72 -14.16 -23.82 -1.45
CA LEU A 72 -13.44 -22.82 -0.65
C LEU A 72 -12.45 -23.47 0.32
N GLU A 73 -12.85 -24.54 1.01
CA GLU A 73 -11.93 -25.26 1.91
C GLU A 73 -10.75 -25.87 1.14
N THR A 74 -10.97 -26.37 -0.06
CA THR A 74 -9.89 -26.86 -0.94
C THR A 74 -8.98 -25.71 -1.35
N ALA A 75 -9.55 -24.60 -1.82
CA ALA A 75 -8.78 -23.42 -2.24
C ALA A 75 -7.95 -22.84 -1.07
N LYS A 76 -8.50 -22.82 0.15
CA LYS A 76 -7.75 -22.41 1.35
C LYS A 76 -6.56 -23.33 1.64
N ALA A 77 -6.76 -24.65 1.52
CA ALA A 77 -5.68 -25.61 1.75
C ALA A 77 -4.55 -25.45 0.72
N ASP A 78 -4.89 -25.27 -0.54
CA ASP A 78 -3.92 -25.07 -1.63
C ASP A 78 -3.16 -23.74 -1.49
N ALA A 79 -3.87 -22.66 -1.16
CA ALA A 79 -3.28 -21.36 -0.91
C ALA A 79 -2.34 -21.38 0.32
N LEU A 80 -2.74 -22.06 1.40
CA LEU A 80 -1.89 -22.26 2.57
C LEU A 80 -0.62 -23.04 2.23
N ALA A 81 -0.75 -24.12 1.47
CA ALA A 81 0.41 -24.93 1.06
C ALA A 81 1.39 -24.10 0.22
N THR A 82 0.88 -23.28 -0.70
CA THR A 82 1.70 -22.36 -1.49
C THR A 82 2.40 -21.32 -0.60
N ALA A 83 1.67 -20.68 0.33
CA ALA A 83 2.24 -19.69 1.24
C ALA A 83 3.33 -20.31 2.15
N GLN A 84 3.09 -21.53 2.67
CA GLN A 84 4.08 -22.26 3.47
C GLN A 84 5.33 -22.64 2.66
N ALA A 85 5.18 -23.00 1.39
CA ALA A 85 6.31 -23.28 0.51
C ALA A 85 7.16 -22.02 0.31
N ILE A 86 6.55 -20.86 0.01
CA ILE A 86 7.23 -19.58 -0.10
C ILE A 86 7.94 -19.22 1.21
N GLN A 87 7.23 -19.32 2.35
CA GLN A 87 7.81 -19.05 3.67
C GLN A 87 9.05 -19.90 3.95
N SER A 88 8.97 -21.20 3.66
CA SER A 88 10.08 -22.12 3.88
C SER A 88 11.29 -21.77 3.03
N ARG A 89 11.09 -21.43 1.77
CA ARG A 89 12.15 -21.07 0.83
C ARG A 89 12.82 -19.74 1.20
N LEU A 90 12.03 -18.72 1.58
CA LEU A 90 12.55 -17.46 2.13
C LEU A 90 13.39 -17.69 3.40
N THR A 91 12.89 -18.54 4.32
CA THR A 91 13.60 -18.91 5.55
C THR A 91 14.93 -19.59 5.26
N ASN A 92 15.04 -20.32 4.15
CA ASN A 92 16.27 -20.93 3.68
C ASN A 92 17.20 -19.96 2.93
N GLY A 93 16.82 -18.67 2.81
CA GLY A 93 17.61 -17.61 2.21
C GLY A 93 17.52 -17.54 0.69
N GLU A 94 16.45 -18.09 0.10
CA GLU A 94 16.22 -17.91 -1.33
C GLU A 94 15.82 -16.47 -1.65
N ASP A 95 16.17 -16.01 -2.84
CA ASP A 95 15.92 -14.65 -3.29
C ASP A 95 14.43 -14.37 -3.47
N ALA A 96 13.95 -13.31 -2.83
CA ALA A 96 12.52 -12.96 -2.82
C ALA A 96 11.97 -12.61 -4.22
N GLN A 97 12.77 -11.93 -5.05
CA GLN A 97 12.36 -11.61 -6.42
C GLN A 97 12.24 -12.87 -7.26
N ALA A 98 13.21 -13.79 -7.13
CA ALA A 98 13.16 -15.07 -7.86
C ALA A 98 11.93 -15.91 -7.46
N LEU A 99 11.55 -15.87 -6.16
CA LEU A 99 10.32 -16.52 -5.69
C LEU A 99 9.07 -15.84 -6.26
N ALA A 100 9.04 -14.50 -6.30
CA ALA A 100 7.91 -13.77 -6.88
C ALA A 100 7.72 -14.11 -8.36
N ASP A 101 8.81 -14.24 -9.11
CA ASP A 101 8.78 -14.59 -10.52
C ASP A 101 8.34 -16.05 -10.74
N GLU A 102 8.82 -16.99 -9.90
CA GLU A 102 8.46 -18.42 -9.99
C GLU A 102 6.98 -18.68 -9.63
N TYR A 103 6.48 -18.00 -8.60
CA TYR A 103 5.12 -18.18 -8.12
C TYR A 103 4.11 -17.16 -8.73
N ALA A 104 4.49 -16.41 -9.76
CA ALA A 104 3.68 -15.31 -10.30
C ALA A 104 2.21 -15.70 -10.60
N ASP A 105 1.98 -16.90 -11.14
CA ASP A 105 0.64 -17.40 -11.46
C ASP A 105 -0.17 -17.82 -10.21
N ALA A 106 0.48 -18.08 -9.09
CA ALA A 106 -0.15 -18.50 -7.83
C ALA A 106 -0.33 -17.33 -6.83
N LEU A 107 0.32 -16.19 -7.10
CA LEU A 107 0.25 -15.00 -6.27
C LEU A 107 -0.88 -14.08 -6.71
N TYR A 108 -1.65 -13.59 -5.75
CA TYR A 108 -2.53 -12.45 -5.98
C TYR A 108 -1.73 -11.17 -6.16
N SER A 109 -0.69 -10.98 -5.34
CA SER A 109 0.25 -9.87 -5.44
C SER A 109 1.54 -10.15 -4.69
N SER A 110 2.59 -9.40 -5.03
CA SER A 110 3.82 -9.36 -4.24
C SER A 110 4.38 -7.94 -4.22
N SER A 111 5.05 -7.60 -3.13
CA SER A 111 5.84 -6.37 -3.00
C SER A 111 7.18 -6.75 -2.37
N ILE A 112 8.25 -6.59 -3.13
CA ILE A 112 9.58 -7.07 -2.77
C ILE A 112 10.42 -5.87 -2.33
N HIS A 113 11.01 -5.96 -1.11
CA HIS A 113 11.83 -4.91 -0.51
C HIS A 113 11.21 -3.51 -0.63
N THR A 114 9.90 -3.44 -0.37
CA THR A 114 9.18 -2.17 -0.39
C THR A 114 9.41 -1.40 0.90
N THR A 115 9.24 -0.10 0.84
CA THR A 115 9.26 0.77 2.03
C THR A 115 7.95 1.54 2.12
N ALA A 116 7.38 1.59 3.32
CA ALA A 116 6.14 2.30 3.56
C ALA A 116 6.09 2.87 4.98
N MET A 117 5.44 4.03 5.14
CA MET A 117 5.10 4.57 6.45
C MET A 117 4.08 3.64 7.12
N GLY A 118 4.24 3.38 8.42
CA GLY A 118 3.40 2.42 9.14
C GLY A 118 1.90 2.68 9.04
N SER A 119 1.49 3.96 9.05
CA SER A 119 0.08 4.35 8.87
C SER A 119 -0.55 3.84 7.57
N THR A 120 0.24 3.58 6.53
CA THR A 120 -0.27 3.14 5.21
C THR A 120 -0.73 1.68 5.18
N PHE A 121 -0.24 0.85 6.10
CA PHE A 121 -0.61 -0.56 6.22
C PHE A 121 -1.21 -0.93 7.58
N SER A 122 -1.64 0.05 8.38
CA SER A 122 -2.18 -0.14 9.73
C SER A 122 -3.39 -1.10 9.80
N SER A 123 -4.12 -1.29 8.70
CA SER A 123 -5.23 -2.23 8.59
C SER A 123 -4.82 -3.60 8.00
N ALA A 124 -3.57 -3.81 7.68
CA ALA A 124 -3.10 -5.10 7.15
C ALA A 124 -3.05 -6.17 8.25
N ALA A 125 -3.35 -7.42 7.89
CA ALA A 125 -3.34 -8.55 8.84
C ALA A 125 -1.96 -8.79 9.48
N TYR A 126 -0.90 -8.27 8.89
CA TYR A 126 0.48 -8.39 9.37
C TYR A 126 1.02 -7.12 10.05
N ALA A 127 0.19 -6.07 10.20
CA ALA A 127 0.63 -4.78 10.73
C ALA A 127 1.22 -4.90 12.15
N ASP A 128 0.48 -5.52 13.08
CA ASP A 128 0.92 -5.69 14.46
C ASP A 128 2.24 -6.47 14.56
N TRP A 129 2.44 -7.43 13.66
CA TRP A 129 3.69 -8.18 13.61
C TRP A 129 4.86 -7.32 13.13
N LEU A 130 4.67 -6.46 12.14
CA LEU A 130 5.69 -5.52 11.69
C LEU A 130 6.02 -4.46 12.75
N TYR A 131 5.02 -4.04 13.54
CA TYR A 131 5.18 -3.01 14.58
C TYR A 131 5.95 -3.49 15.82
N ASP A 132 6.10 -4.79 16.02
CA ASP A 132 6.82 -5.33 17.17
C ASP A 132 8.29 -4.87 17.15
N ALA A 133 8.68 -4.10 18.16
CA ALA A 133 10.02 -3.54 18.30
C ALA A 133 11.15 -4.60 18.42
N ALA A 134 10.80 -5.85 18.66
CA ALA A 134 11.75 -6.96 18.71
C ALA A 134 12.11 -7.52 17.32
N ARG A 135 11.44 -7.08 16.24
CA ARG A 135 11.71 -7.57 14.88
C ARG A 135 13.14 -7.30 14.45
N GLN A 136 13.72 -8.29 13.80
CA GLN A 136 15.06 -8.20 13.22
C GLN A 136 15.00 -8.42 11.71
N SER A 137 15.90 -7.78 10.98
CA SER A 137 16.01 -7.97 9.53
C SER A 137 16.13 -9.46 9.19
N GLY A 138 15.28 -9.92 8.28
CA GLY A 138 15.17 -11.32 7.90
C GLY A 138 14.14 -12.13 8.71
N ASP A 139 13.50 -11.57 9.74
CA ASP A 139 12.37 -12.24 10.40
C ASP A 139 11.23 -12.46 9.41
N ILE A 140 10.61 -13.64 9.46
CA ILE A 140 9.56 -14.02 8.52
C ILE A 140 8.33 -14.54 9.29
N THR A 141 7.14 -14.13 8.84
CA THR A 141 5.88 -14.65 9.36
C THR A 141 4.94 -15.09 8.23
N LEU A 142 3.95 -15.88 8.61
CA LEU A 142 2.78 -16.19 7.81
C LEU A 142 1.56 -15.66 8.56
N ALA A 143 0.90 -14.65 8.01
CA ALA A 143 -0.35 -14.10 8.53
C ALA A 143 -1.52 -14.49 7.64
N GLU A 144 -2.72 -14.51 8.20
CA GLU A 144 -3.94 -14.84 7.48
C GLU A 144 -5.00 -13.75 7.69
N LEU A 145 -5.84 -13.56 6.68
CA LEU A 145 -7.01 -12.70 6.75
C LEU A 145 -8.21 -13.45 6.24
N ASP A 146 -9.11 -13.80 7.15
CA ASP A 146 -10.40 -14.39 6.82
C ASP A 146 -11.44 -13.29 6.59
N ARG A 147 -11.83 -13.16 5.33
CA ARG A 147 -13.00 -12.37 4.91
C ARG A 147 -14.00 -13.29 4.20
N SER A 148 -14.28 -14.44 4.79
CA SER A 148 -15.15 -15.47 4.20
C SER A 148 -16.56 -14.95 3.88
N GLU A 149 -17.07 -13.96 4.63
CA GLU A 149 -18.32 -13.25 4.30
C GLU A 149 -18.27 -12.50 2.95
N SER A 150 -17.07 -12.13 2.48
CA SER A 150 -16.84 -11.48 1.18
C SER A 150 -16.15 -12.40 0.17
N SER A 151 -16.11 -13.71 0.42
CA SER A 151 -15.46 -14.73 -0.42
C SER A 151 -13.95 -14.51 -0.65
N ALA A 152 -13.30 -13.75 0.23
CA ALA A 152 -11.86 -13.52 0.15
C ALA A 152 -11.16 -14.13 1.37
N TYR A 153 -10.19 -15.00 1.12
CA TYR A 153 -9.30 -15.54 2.13
C TYR A 153 -7.86 -15.39 1.66
N ASN A 154 -7.04 -14.69 2.43
CA ASN A 154 -5.67 -14.37 2.03
C ASN A 154 -4.67 -14.89 3.05
N TYR A 155 -3.56 -15.44 2.54
CA TYR A 155 -2.34 -15.70 3.30
C TYR A 155 -1.27 -14.70 2.88
N TYR A 156 -0.57 -14.14 3.87
CA TYR A 156 0.51 -13.19 3.69
C TYR A 156 1.81 -13.78 4.22
N VAL A 157 2.77 -14.01 3.35
CA VAL A 157 4.15 -14.32 3.77
C VAL A 157 4.90 -13.00 3.81
N VAL A 158 5.33 -12.61 5.01
CA VAL A 158 5.93 -11.29 5.24
C VAL A 158 7.33 -11.47 5.80
N GLN A 159 8.31 -10.80 5.19
CA GLN A 159 9.67 -10.69 5.70
C GLN A 159 9.92 -9.25 6.11
N PHE A 160 10.44 -9.06 7.32
CA PHE A 160 10.84 -7.76 7.84
C PHE A 160 12.26 -7.43 7.38
N ASP A 161 12.44 -6.24 6.81
CA ASP A 161 13.75 -5.74 6.38
C ASP A 161 14.32 -4.70 7.33
N SER A 162 13.53 -3.67 7.67
CA SER A 162 13.97 -2.56 8.51
C SER A 162 12.81 -1.77 9.13
N ARG A 163 13.11 -1.05 10.20
CA ARG A 163 12.27 0.02 10.75
C ARG A 163 13.16 1.23 11.02
N THR A 164 12.78 2.39 10.53
CA THR A 164 13.54 3.63 10.68
C THR A 164 12.61 4.79 11.01
N ARG A 165 13.03 5.63 11.96
CA ARG A 165 12.41 6.93 12.16
C ARG A 165 12.69 7.79 10.93
N ASP A 166 11.67 8.45 10.40
CA ASP A 166 11.85 9.42 9.33
C ASP A 166 12.24 10.79 9.93
N ASP A 167 13.54 11.05 9.96
CA ASP A 167 14.11 12.33 10.37
C ASP A 167 14.40 13.26 9.18
N SER A 168 13.83 12.96 8.02
CA SER A 168 14.01 13.77 6.82
C SER A 168 13.41 15.16 7.01
N ALA A 169 14.16 16.17 6.61
CA ALA A 169 13.66 17.54 6.63
C ALA A 169 12.48 17.67 5.67
N THR A 170 11.35 18.16 6.17
CA THR A 170 10.19 18.48 5.34
C THR A 170 10.43 19.77 4.57
N ALA A 171 9.92 19.85 3.34
CA ALA A 171 9.93 21.05 2.52
C ALA A 171 8.50 21.56 2.35
N ASP A 172 8.28 22.84 2.64
CA ASP A 172 7.04 23.51 2.27
C ASP A 172 7.10 23.87 0.78
N VAL A 173 6.22 23.27 -0.02
CA VAL A 173 6.19 23.45 -1.46
C VAL A 173 4.85 24.03 -1.91
N ARG A 174 4.90 24.92 -2.89
CA ARG A 174 3.73 25.41 -3.60
C ARG A 174 3.87 25.05 -5.06
N HIS A 175 2.79 24.62 -5.67
CA HIS A 175 2.80 24.33 -7.10
C HIS A 175 1.59 24.96 -7.80
N ILE A 176 1.76 25.23 -9.08
CA ILE A 176 0.69 25.62 -9.99
C ILE A 176 0.64 24.55 -11.08
N LEU A 177 -0.50 23.87 -11.20
CA LEU A 177 -0.69 22.86 -12.24
C LEU A 177 -1.33 23.53 -13.47
N ILE A 178 -0.65 23.46 -14.60
CA ILE A 178 -1.17 23.86 -15.90
C ILE A 178 -1.55 22.58 -16.65
N GLY A 179 -2.85 22.38 -16.86
CA GLY A 179 -3.35 21.24 -17.64
C GLY A 179 -3.25 21.52 -19.13
N ALA A 180 -2.76 20.55 -19.91
CA ALA A 180 -2.86 20.63 -21.36
C ALA A 180 -4.35 20.58 -21.78
N ALA A 181 -4.80 21.61 -22.51
CA ALA A 181 -6.15 21.61 -23.07
C ALA A 181 -6.25 20.50 -24.11
N SER A 182 -7.23 19.58 -23.97
CA SER A 182 -7.39 18.48 -24.89
C SER A 182 -8.62 18.68 -25.76
N SER A 183 -8.44 18.61 -27.06
CA SER A 183 -9.54 18.58 -28.07
C SER A 183 -10.06 17.17 -28.35
N GLY A 184 -9.42 16.13 -27.75
CA GLY A 184 -9.72 14.72 -27.94
C GLY A 184 -9.57 13.90 -26.64
N PRO A 185 -9.58 12.56 -26.70
CA PRO A 185 -9.45 11.69 -25.54
C PRO A 185 -8.09 11.80 -24.85
N THR A 186 -7.07 12.24 -25.56
CA THR A 186 -5.72 12.50 -25.05
C THR A 186 -5.18 13.79 -25.67
N PRO A 187 -4.44 14.63 -24.91
CA PRO A 187 -3.79 15.82 -25.45
C PRO A 187 -2.78 15.45 -26.56
N THR A 188 -2.70 16.29 -27.58
CA THR A 188 -1.67 16.25 -28.60
C THR A 188 -0.37 16.81 -28.11
N GLN A 189 0.75 16.56 -28.81
CA GLN A 189 2.05 17.14 -28.47
C GLN A 189 2.01 18.69 -28.50
N GLU A 190 1.30 19.29 -29.45
CA GLU A 190 1.15 20.75 -29.55
C GLU A 190 0.40 21.33 -28.33
N GLU A 191 -0.62 20.62 -27.82
CA GLU A 191 -1.36 21.04 -26.62
C GLU A 191 -0.49 20.90 -25.35
N PHE A 192 0.38 19.88 -25.27
CA PHE A 192 1.39 19.78 -24.22
C PHE A 192 2.43 20.90 -24.28
N ASP A 193 2.98 21.18 -25.46
CA ASP A 193 3.97 22.23 -25.66
C ASP A 193 3.40 23.62 -25.30
N ALA A 194 2.12 23.87 -25.60
CA ALA A 194 1.43 25.10 -25.20
C ALA A 194 1.30 25.22 -23.67
N ALA A 195 0.91 24.14 -22.98
CA ALA A 195 0.82 24.13 -21.52
C ALA A 195 2.19 24.29 -20.84
N GLU A 196 3.24 23.68 -21.39
CA GLU A 196 4.61 23.86 -20.91
C GLU A 196 5.07 25.31 -21.06
N ALA A 197 4.79 25.95 -22.20
CA ALA A 197 5.13 27.34 -22.42
C ALA A 197 4.41 28.29 -21.43
N GLU A 198 3.15 28.04 -21.11
CA GLU A 198 2.40 28.78 -20.09
C GLU A 198 2.99 28.56 -18.69
N ALA A 199 3.30 27.32 -18.31
CA ALA A 199 3.93 27.00 -17.04
C ALA A 199 5.30 27.69 -16.89
N GLN A 200 6.12 27.68 -17.95
CA GLN A 200 7.40 28.35 -17.97
C GLN A 200 7.26 29.89 -17.84
N ALA A 201 6.28 30.47 -18.50
CA ALA A 201 6.03 31.92 -18.40
C ALA A 201 5.63 32.32 -16.96
N LEU A 202 4.81 31.52 -16.26
CA LEU A 202 4.48 31.77 -14.88
C LEU A 202 5.67 31.57 -13.92
N LEU A 203 6.51 30.58 -14.17
CA LEU A 203 7.75 30.40 -13.42
C LEU A 203 8.71 31.58 -13.57
N ASP A 204 8.85 32.12 -14.78
CA ASP A 204 9.71 33.28 -15.07
C ASP A 204 9.17 34.55 -14.39
N GLN A 205 7.84 34.73 -14.36
CA GLN A 205 7.21 35.84 -13.62
C GLN A 205 7.44 35.70 -12.10
N TRP A 206 7.43 34.52 -11.58
CA TRP A 206 7.66 34.30 -10.15
C TRP A 206 9.12 34.51 -9.73
N LYS A 207 10.07 34.25 -10.64
CA LYS A 207 11.51 34.45 -10.38
C LYS A 207 11.97 35.89 -10.58
N ALA A 208 11.18 36.75 -11.23
CA ALA A 208 11.51 38.16 -11.52
C ALA A 208 11.19 39.04 -10.31
#